data_5b425b3a5fcd7d43dc98dfda96128b95
#
_entry.id   5b425b3a5fcd7d43dc98dfda96128b95
#
_cell.length_a   1.000
_cell.length_b   1.000
_cell.length_c   1.000
_cell.angle_alpha   90.00
_cell.angle_beta   90.00
_cell.angle_gamma   90.00
#
_symmetry.space_group_name_H-M   'P 1'
#
loop_
_entity.id
_entity.type
_entity.pdbx_description
1 polymer ?
#
loop_
_entity_poly.entity_id
_entity_poly.type
_entity_poly.pdbx_seq_one_letter_code
_entity_poly.pdbx_strand_id
1 'polypeptide(L)'
;MEKEYPYASFSSRAGARIIDLLFLLAVFNLFYLVDRFGSEGGLWPPSGWADELPLPGEISAANVLRGVFFFGFPIFYYVYLHGAYGQTFGKMAFRIRVLNEDGSTMNYRRAFLRWLSYFLCDATLYFGYVWALFDKRKQGLHDKVCKTIVVQTHA
;
A
#
# COMPACT_ATOMS: atom_id res chain seq x y z
N MET A 1 -30.65 14.11 4.44
CA MET A 1 -29.79 14.15 5.63
C MET A 1 -28.42 13.63 5.21
N GLU A 2 -27.39 14.49 5.21
CA GLU A 2 -26.01 14.08 4.95
C GLU A 2 -25.55 13.21 6.13
N LYS A 3 -25.16 11.96 5.87
CA LYS A 3 -24.68 11.09 6.94
C LYS A 3 -23.35 11.64 7.43
N GLU A 4 -23.31 12.09 8.68
CA GLU A 4 -22.12 12.57 9.34
C GLU A 4 -21.27 11.36 9.74
N TYR A 5 -20.16 11.14 9.05
CA TYR A 5 -19.24 10.07 9.37
C TYR A 5 -18.12 10.59 10.27
N PRO A 6 -17.68 9.82 11.28
CA PRO A 6 -16.50 10.15 12.08
C PRO A 6 -15.24 9.99 11.22
N TYR A 7 -14.80 11.04 10.54
CA TYR A 7 -13.64 11.00 9.68
C TYR A 7 -12.36 10.72 10.48
N ALA A 8 -11.53 9.81 9.96
CA ALA A 8 -10.25 9.47 10.58
C ALA A 8 -9.29 10.66 10.56
N SER A 9 -8.59 10.89 11.68
CA SER A 9 -7.58 11.92 11.80
C SER A 9 -6.40 11.67 10.86
N PHE A 10 -5.64 12.71 10.54
CA PHE A 10 -4.40 12.57 9.77
C PHE A 10 -3.39 11.67 10.48
N SER A 11 -3.22 11.82 11.80
CA SER A 11 -2.29 11.01 12.60
C SER A 11 -2.63 9.52 12.56
N SER A 12 -3.91 9.16 12.67
CA SER A 12 -4.35 7.76 12.56
C SER A 12 -4.03 7.16 11.18
N ARG A 13 -4.19 7.95 10.12
CA ARG A 13 -3.86 7.52 8.74
C ARG A 13 -2.36 7.37 8.53
N ALA A 14 -1.57 8.32 9.04
CA ALA A 14 -0.10 8.29 8.98
C ALA A 14 0.44 7.09 9.77
N GLY A 15 -0.05 6.88 11.00
CA GLY A 15 0.32 5.73 11.81
C GLY A 15 -0.03 4.40 11.14
N ALA A 16 -1.23 4.29 10.56
CA ALA A 16 -1.61 3.11 9.79
C ALA A 16 -0.67 2.84 8.60
N ARG A 17 -0.26 3.91 7.89
CA ARG A 17 0.68 3.78 6.78
C ARG A 17 2.06 3.30 7.23
N ILE A 18 2.54 3.78 8.39
CA ILE A 18 3.82 3.34 8.98
C ILE A 18 3.75 1.85 9.33
N ILE A 19 2.67 1.37 9.95
CA ILE A 19 2.51 -0.06 10.25
C ILE A 19 2.48 -0.90 8.97
N ASP A 20 1.75 -0.46 7.94
CA ASP A 20 1.73 -1.16 6.64
C ASP A 20 3.13 -1.24 6.03
N LEU A 21 3.90 -0.14 6.09
CA LEU A 21 5.28 -0.11 5.61
C LEU A 21 6.19 -1.08 6.38
N LEU A 22 6.11 -1.06 7.71
CA LEU A 22 6.88 -1.99 8.55
C LEU A 22 6.52 -3.45 8.28
N PHE A 23 5.23 -3.75 8.05
CA PHE A 23 4.77 -5.07 7.67
C PHE A 23 5.38 -5.51 6.33
N LEU A 24 5.32 -4.65 5.30
CA LEU A 24 5.91 -4.95 3.99
C LEU A 24 7.42 -5.13 4.08
N LEU A 25 8.11 -4.28 4.85
CA LEU A 25 9.54 -4.41 5.09
C LEU A 25 9.87 -5.75 5.78
N ALA A 26 9.09 -6.17 6.78
CA ALA A 26 9.27 -7.46 7.44
C ALA A 26 9.09 -8.63 6.46
N VAL A 27 8.05 -8.58 5.62
CA VAL A 27 7.80 -9.61 4.59
C VAL A 27 8.96 -9.66 3.57
N PHE A 28 9.43 -8.52 3.09
CA PHE A 28 10.55 -8.48 2.15
C PHE A 28 11.86 -8.95 2.78
N ASN A 29 12.12 -8.59 4.06
CA ASN A 29 13.29 -9.12 4.77
C ASN A 29 13.19 -10.63 4.98
N LEU A 30 12.02 -11.16 5.35
CA LEU A 30 11.82 -12.59 5.47
C LEU A 30 12.04 -13.31 4.14
N PHE A 31 11.50 -12.76 3.05
CA PHE A 31 11.74 -13.29 1.70
C PHE A 31 13.23 -13.29 1.37
N TYR A 32 13.93 -12.18 1.63
CA TYR A 32 15.37 -12.07 1.44
C TYR A 32 16.15 -13.12 2.24
N LEU A 33 15.78 -13.34 3.51
CA LEU A 33 16.44 -14.34 4.36
C LEU A 33 16.21 -15.76 3.83
N VAL A 34 14.95 -16.10 3.48
CA VAL A 34 14.61 -17.42 2.92
C VAL A 34 15.37 -17.65 1.61
N ASP A 35 15.42 -16.65 0.74
CA ASP A 35 16.15 -16.71 -0.51
C ASP A 35 17.65 -16.90 -0.28
N ARG A 36 18.23 -16.16 0.65
CA ARG A 36 19.66 -16.18 0.96
C ARG A 36 20.12 -17.49 1.60
N PHE A 37 19.30 -18.09 2.48
CA PHE A 37 19.65 -19.31 3.22
C PHE A 37 19.03 -20.58 2.62
N GLY A 38 18.01 -20.46 1.78
CA GLY A 38 17.31 -21.58 1.17
C GLY A 38 17.96 -22.17 -0.08
N SER A 39 18.90 -21.45 -0.69
CA SER A 39 19.65 -21.89 -1.87
C SER A 39 21.13 -21.61 -1.69
N GLU A 40 22.00 -22.57 -2.04
CA GLU A 40 23.47 -22.40 -2.00
C GLU A 40 23.97 -21.25 -2.90
N GLY A 41 23.12 -20.68 -3.71
CA GLY A 41 23.40 -19.55 -4.61
C GLY A 41 22.51 -18.33 -4.40
N GLY A 42 21.63 -18.29 -3.39
CA GLY A 42 20.67 -17.23 -3.11
C GLY A 42 20.03 -16.61 -4.37
N LEU A 43 18.74 -16.48 -4.43
CA LEU A 43 18.08 -15.74 -5.53
C LEU A 43 18.42 -14.24 -5.51
N TRP A 44 19.03 -13.74 -4.44
CA TRP A 44 19.44 -12.36 -4.24
C TRP A 44 20.97 -12.22 -4.25
N PRO A 45 21.56 -11.25 -4.96
CA PRO A 45 23.02 -11.08 -5.01
C PRO A 45 23.59 -10.76 -3.62
N PRO A 46 24.62 -11.49 -3.16
CA PRO A 46 25.13 -11.42 -1.78
C PRO A 46 25.92 -10.15 -1.46
N SER A 47 26.45 -9.45 -2.43
CA SER A 47 27.17 -8.17 -2.30
C SER A 47 27.45 -7.64 -3.71
N GLY A 48 27.02 -6.44 -4.01
CA GLY A 48 27.24 -5.85 -5.32
C GLY A 48 26.08 -6.08 -6.30
N TRP A 49 24.83 -5.82 -5.84
CA TRP A 49 23.65 -5.84 -6.71
C TRP A 49 23.82 -5.02 -8.01
N ALA A 50 24.82 -4.15 -8.04
CA ALA A 50 25.20 -3.39 -9.22
C ALA A 50 26.02 -4.21 -10.22
N ASP A 51 26.74 -5.24 -9.75
CA ASP A 51 27.63 -6.07 -10.60
C ASP A 51 26.87 -7.23 -11.26
N GLU A 52 25.66 -7.53 -10.76
CA GLU A 52 24.80 -8.60 -11.27
C GLU A 52 23.50 -8.08 -11.90
N LEU A 53 23.47 -6.83 -12.35
CA LEU A 53 22.41 -6.42 -13.27
C LEU A 53 22.52 -7.33 -14.50
N PRO A 54 21.48 -8.16 -14.79
CA PRO A 54 21.56 -9.04 -15.95
C PRO A 54 21.84 -8.18 -17.18
N LEU A 55 22.88 -8.56 -17.92
CA LEU A 55 23.15 -7.95 -19.21
C LEU A 55 21.85 -7.99 -20.04
N PRO A 56 21.58 -6.97 -20.88
CA PRO A 56 20.39 -6.96 -21.72
C PRO A 56 20.34 -8.27 -22.54
N GLY A 57 19.39 -9.14 -22.19
CA GLY A 57 19.20 -10.45 -22.83
C GLY A 57 19.24 -11.66 -21.90
N GLU A 58 19.75 -11.56 -20.65
CA GLU A 58 19.76 -12.66 -19.69
C GLU A 58 18.68 -12.50 -18.61
N ILE A 59 17.43 -12.74 -18.97
CA ILE A 59 16.34 -12.79 -18.01
C ILE A 59 16.25 -14.20 -17.43
N SER A 60 16.84 -14.43 -16.25
CA SER A 60 16.65 -15.69 -15.55
C SER A 60 15.24 -15.78 -14.96
N ALA A 61 14.67 -17.00 -14.89
CA ALA A 61 13.38 -17.24 -14.24
C ALA A 61 13.35 -16.74 -12.78
N ALA A 62 14.46 -16.82 -12.08
CA ALA A 62 14.64 -16.32 -10.72
C ALA A 62 14.45 -14.79 -10.64
N ASN A 63 15.03 -14.04 -11.59
CA ASN A 63 14.88 -12.57 -11.62
C ASN A 63 13.46 -12.15 -11.94
N VAL A 64 12.77 -12.90 -12.81
CA VAL A 64 11.34 -12.68 -13.08
C VAL A 64 10.50 -12.93 -11.83
N LEU A 65 10.72 -14.03 -11.12
CA LEU A 65 9.99 -14.35 -9.87
C LEU A 65 10.21 -13.29 -8.79
N ARG A 66 11.44 -12.81 -8.62
CA ARG A 66 11.74 -11.70 -7.70
C ARG A 66 10.99 -10.44 -8.09
N GLY A 67 11.03 -10.05 -9.35
CA GLY A 67 10.31 -8.89 -9.84
C GLY A 67 8.80 -9.01 -9.60
N VAL A 68 8.21 -10.16 -9.92
CA VAL A 68 6.80 -10.45 -9.64
C VAL A 68 6.50 -10.33 -8.15
N PHE A 69 7.36 -10.84 -7.28
CA PHE A 69 7.16 -10.74 -5.83
C PHE A 69 7.28 -9.29 -5.34
N PHE A 70 8.36 -8.58 -5.68
CA PHE A 70 8.59 -7.21 -5.19
C PHE A 70 7.55 -6.21 -5.68
N PHE A 71 7.11 -6.31 -6.91
CA PHE A 71 6.10 -5.40 -7.46
C PHE A 71 4.68 -5.92 -7.27
N GLY A 72 4.46 -7.22 -7.40
CA GLY A 72 3.13 -7.83 -7.32
C GLY A 72 2.60 -7.93 -5.89
N PHE A 73 3.45 -8.26 -4.92
CA PHE A 73 2.99 -8.45 -3.53
C PHE A 73 2.40 -7.18 -2.90
N PRO A 74 3.01 -5.98 -3.01
CA PRO A 74 2.38 -4.74 -2.51
C PRO A 74 1.07 -4.42 -3.22
N ILE A 75 0.99 -4.63 -4.54
CA ILE A 75 -0.25 -4.43 -5.30
C ILE A 75 -1.33 -5.36 -4.75
N PHE A 76 -1.03 -6.65 -4.66
CA PHE A 76 -1.95 -7.64 -4.11
C PHE A 76 -2.37 -7.26 -2.69
N TYR A 77 -1.43 -6.93 -1.81
CA TYR A 77 -1.69 -6.55 -0.42
C TYR A 77 -2.69 -5.38 -0.33
N TYR A 78 -2.39 -4.28 -1.00
CA TYR A 78 -3.24 -3.09 -0.94
C TYR A 78 -4.58 -3.29 -1.66
N VAL A 79 -4.58 -3.87 -2.85
CA VAL A 79 -5.80 -4.03 -3.65
C VAL A 79 -6.73 -5.06 -3.02
N TYR A 80 -6.20 -6.20 -2.61
CA TYR A 80 -7.00 -7.26 -1.99
C TYR A 80 -7.60 -6.81 -0.66
N LEU A 81 -6.79 -6.29 0.25
CA LEU A 81 -7.26 -5.89 1.58
C LEU A 81 -8.24 -4.71 1.52
N HIS A 82 -8.01 -3.74 0.66
CA HIS A 82 -8.97 -2.65 0.48
C HIS A 82 -10.26 -3.12 -0.22
N GLY A 83 -10.17 -4.01 -1.21
CA GLY A 83 -11.33 -4.53 -1.92
C GLY A 83 -12.19 -5.48 -1.08
N ALA A 84 -11.56 -6.32 -0.26
CA ALA A 84 -12.25 -7.30 0.58
C ALA A 84 -12.78 -6.70 1.89
N TYR A 85 -11.96 -5.91 2.58
CA TYR A 85 -12.23 -5.46 3.95
C TYR A 85 -12.36 -3.93 4.07
N GLY A 86 -11.94 -3.17 3.05
CA GLY A 86 -11.82 -1.71 3.15
C GLY A 86 -10.70 -1.24 4.08
N GLN A 87 -9.83 -2.15 4.52
CA GLN A 87 -8.80 -1.89 5.53
C GLN A 87 -7.53 -2.66 5.18
N THR A 88 -6.36 -2.10 5.53
CA THR A 88 -5.08 -2.80 5.59
C THR A 88 -4.78 -3.17 7.04
N PHE A 89 -3.75 -3.96 7.30
CA PHE A 89 -3.37 -4.30 8.67
C PHE A 89 -3.09 -3.07 9.53
N GLY A 90 -2.37 -2.08 8.98
CA GLY A 90 -2.16 -0.82 9.67
C GLY A 90 -3.46 -0.07 9.98
N LYS A 91 -4.42 -0.07 9.05
CA LYS A 91 -5.73 0.54 9.26
C LYS A 91 -6.59 -0.21 10.27
N MET A 92 -6.48 -1.54 10.32
CA MET A 92 -7.14 -2.35 11.36
C MET A 92 -6.59 -1.99 12.74
N ALA A 93 -5.26 -1.83 12.89
CA ALA A 93 -4.64 -1.45 14.16
C ALA A 93 -5.12 -0.08 14.67
N PHE A 94 -5.38 0.87 13.78
CA PHE A 94 -5.92 2.18 14.13
C PHE A 94 -7.46 2.26 14.09
N ARG A 95 -8.15 1.13 13.87
CA ARG A 95 -9.61 1.06 13.78
C ARG A 95 -10.19 2.07 12.79
N ILE A 96 -9.58 2.19 11.62
CA ILE A 96 -10.04 3.06 10.53
C ILE A 96 -10.36 2.24 9.29
N ARG A 97 -11.40 2.64 8.55
CA ARG A 97 -11.87 1.94 7.36
C ARG A 97 -12.08 2.90 6.19
N VAL A 98 -11.80 2.42 5.00
CA VAL A 98 -12.08 3.14 3.76
C VAL A 98 -13.45 2.72 3.24
N LEU A 99 -14.28 3.72 2.97
CA LEU A 99 -15.60 3.56 2.37
C LEU A 99 -15.69 4.44 1.10
N ASN A 100 -16.64 4.14 0.25
CA ASN A 100 -17.04 5.07 -0.79
C ASN A 100 -17.74 6.28 -0.16
N GLU A 101 -17.84 7.41 -0.86
CA GLU A 101 -18.54 8.61 -0.37
C GLU A 101 -20.02 8.38 -0.04
N ASP A 102 -20.65 7.40 -0.68
CA ASP A 102 -22.02 6.96 -0.40
C ASP A 102 -22.14 6.06 0.85
N GLY A 103 -21.01 5.73 1.50
CA GLY A 103 -20.93 4.84 2.66
C GLY A 103 -20.91 3.35 2.34
N SER A 104 -20.93 2.98 1.06
CA SER A 104 -20.81 1.59 0.64
C SER A 104 -19.37 1.07 0.77
N THR A 105 -19.19 -0.25 0.79
CA THR A 105 -17.87 -0.87 0.78
C THR A 105 -17.20 -0.69 -0.56
N MET A 106 -15.88 -0.56 -0.54
CA MET A 106 -15.07 -0.39 -1.75
C MET A 106 -14.98 -1.71 -2.52
N ASN A 107 -15.02 -1.64 -3.85
CA ASN A 107 -14.75 -2.78 -4.72
C ASN A 107 -13.29 -2.84 -5.17
N TYR A 108 -12.85 -3.99 -5.72
CA TYR A 108 -11.47 -4.20 -6.17
C TYR A 108 -10.99 -3.21 -7.24
N ARG A 109 -11.88 -2.76 -8.14
CA ARG A 109 -11.53 -1.78 -9.19
C ARG A 109 -11.17 -0.43 -8.56
N ARG A 110 -11.96 0.05 -7.59
CA ARG A 110 -11.66 1.28 -6.84
C ARG A 110 -10.44 1.13 -5.95
N ALA A 111 -10.25 -0.06 -5.35
CA ALA A 111 -9.05 -0.36 -4.58
C ALA A 111 -7.77 -0.27 -5.43
N PHE A 112 -7.81 -0.78 -6.65
CA PHE A 112 -6.71 -0.67 -7.61
C PHE A 112 -6.47 0.78 -8.05
N LEU A 113 -7.52 1.52 -8.42
CA LEU A 113 -7.41 2.95 -8.76
C LEU A 113 -6.85 3.77 -7.58
N ARG A 114 -7.23 3.43 -6.35
CA ARG A 114 -6.72 4.05 -5.15
C ARG A 114 -5.24 3.76 -4.96
N TRP A 115 -4.82 2.52 -5.15
CA TRP A 115 -3.41 2.15 -5.11
C TRP A 115 -2.62 2.93 -6.18
N LEU A 116 -3.12 3.01 -7.41
CA LEU A 116 -2.50 3.78 -8.48
C LEU A 116 -2.42 5.29 -8.15
N SER A 117 -3.45 5.82 -7.47
CA SER A 117 -3.48 7.22 -7.05
C SER A 117 -2.46 7.57 -5.96
N TYR A 118 -1.86 6.60 -5.27
CA TYR A 118 -0.75 6.87 -4.36
C TYR A 118 0.48 7.38 -5.11
N PHE A 119 0.72 6.91 -6.33
CA PHE A 119 1.81 7.45 -7.16
C PHE A 119 1.63 8.95 -7.47
N LEU A 120 0.39 9.42 -7.61
CA LEU A 120 0.12 10.86 -7.76
C LEU A 120 0.49 11.63 -6.48
N CYS A 121 0.21 11.04 -5.32
CA CYS A 121 0.59 11.66 -4.05
C CYS A 121 2.11 11.68 -3.86
N ASP A 122 2.80 10.62 -4.26
CA ASP A 122 4.25 10.51 -4.18
C ASP A 122 4.91 11.47 -5.19
N ALA A 123 4.39 11.58 -6.41
CA ALA A 123 4.86 12.51 -7.43
C ALA A 123 4.70 14.00 -7.03
N THR A 124 3.73 14.31 -6.16
CA THR A 124 3.53 15.66 -5.60
C THR A 124 4.31 15.88 -4.30
N LEU A 125 5.43 15.19 -4.07
CA LEU A 125 6.27 15.29 -2.86
C LEU A 125 5.46 15.17 -1.57
N TYR A 126 4.54 14.19 -1.52
CA TYR A 126 3.62 13.94 -0.41
C TYR A 126 2.58 15.04 -0.13
N PHE A 127 2.55 16.12 -0.90
CA PHE A 127 1.56 17.19 -0.74
C PHE A 127 0.13 16.65 -0.84
N GLY A 128 -0.09 15.63 -1.67
CA GLY A 128 -1.37 14.95 -1.78
C GLY A 128 -1.88 14.30 -0.49
N TYR A 129 -0.99 13.91 0.42
CA TYR A 129 -1.37 13.39 1.76
C TYR A 129 -1.63 14.53 2.74
N VAL A 130 -0.77 15.57 2.70
CA VAL A 130 -0.89 16.75 3.58
C VAL A 130 -2.16 17.53 3.31
N TRP A 131 -2.66 17.48 2.08
CA TRP A 131 -3.94 18.09 1.70
C TRP A 131 -5.11 17.69 2.62
N ALA A 132 -5.10 16.48 3.15
CA ALA A 132 -6.10 16.00 4.09
C ALA A 132 -6.20 16.80 5.41
N LEU A 133 -5.17 17.59 5.77
CA LEU A 133 -5.20 18.47 6.94
C LEU A 133 -6.14 19.67 6.73
N PHE A 134 -6.24 20.14 5.49
CA PHE A 134 -7.01 21.34 5.12
C PHE A 134 -8.42 20.99 4.61
N ASP A 135 -8.67 19.75 4.28
CA ASP A 135 -9.94 19.31 3.73
C ASP A 135 -10.99 19.06 4.83
N LYS A 136 -12.23 19.57 4.63
CA LYS A 136 -13.35 19.39 5.58
C LYS A 136 -13.68 17.93 5.85
N ARG A 137 -13.58 17.07 4.83
CA ARG A 137 -13.80 15.62 4.91
C ARG A 137 -12.53 14.84 5.21
N LYS A 138 -11.41 15.55 5.51
CA LYS A 138 -10.08 14.99 5.74
C LYS A 138 -9.64 14.04 4.62
N GLN A 139 -9.98 14.35 3.36
CA GLN A 139 -9.62 13.57 2.18
C GLN A 139 -8.28 14.02 1.62
N GLY A 140 -7.35 13.05 1.40
CA GLY A 140 -6.18 13.28 0.58
C GLY A 140 -6.52 13.31 -0.92
N LEU A 141 -5.57 13.66 -1.78
CA LEU A 141 -5.80 13.68 -3.24
C LEU A 141 -6.22 12.31 -3.76
N HIS A 142 -5.59 11.24 -3.30
CA HIS A 142 -5.97 9.87 -3.66
C HIS A 142 -7.39 9.50 -3.21
N ASP A 143 -7.87 10.06 -2.09
CA ASP A 143 -9.25 9.87 -1.62
C ASP A 143 -10.23 10.56 -2.58
N LYS A 144 -9.93 11.80 -2.98
CA LYS A 144 -10.78 12.59 -3.90
C LYS A 144 -10.86 11.97 -5.28
N VAL A 145 -9.73 11.55 -5.84
CA VAL A 145 -9.68 10.89 -7.16
C VAL A 145 -10.56 9.63 -7.18
N CYS A 146 -10.54 8.85 -6.09
CA CYS A 146 -11.28 7.60 -6.00
C CYS A 146 -12.69 7.76 -5.42
N LYS A 147 -13.10 8.99 -5.03
CA LYS A 147 -14.38 9.26 -4.35
C LYS A 147 -14.58 8.37 -3.12
N THR A 148 -13.58 8.36 -2.24
CA THR A 148 -13.56 7.54 -1.02
C THR A 148 -13.34 8.42 0.20
N ILE A 149 -13.81 7.94 1.35
CA ILE A 149 -13.62 8.55 2.66
C ILE A 149 -12.97 7.55 3.60
N VAL A 150 -12.22 8.02 4.59
CA VAL A 150 -11.69 7.17 5.66
C VAL A 150 -12.37 7.55 6.96
N VAL A 151 -13.03 6.57 7.56
CA VAL A 151 -13.83 6.74 8.77
C VAL A 151 -13.24 5.92 9.92
N GLN A 152 -13.54 6.34 11.17
CA GLN A 152 -13.26 5.52 12.34
C GLN A 152 -14.34 4.44 12.46
N THR A 153 -13.90 3.20 12.70
CA THR A 153 -14.77 2.09 13.07
C THR A 153 -14.86 2.09 14.60
N HIS A 154 -15.97 2.55 15.14
CA HIS A 154 -16.25 2.30 16.55
C HIS A 154 -16.50 0.80 16.73
N ALA A 155 -15.84 0.21 17.74
CA ALA A 155 -16.13 -1.14 18.19
C ALA A 155 -17.43 -1.13 18.98
#